data_e66455448fe57d647f5f3c9b663a1e29
#
_entry.id   e66455448fe57d647f5f3c9b663a1e29
#
_cell.length_a   1.000
_cell.length_b   1.000
_cell.length_c   1.000
_cell.angle_alpha   90.00
_cell.angle_beta   90.00
_cell.angle_gamma   90.00
#
_symmetry.space_group_name_H-M   'P 1'
#
loop_
_entity.id
_entity.type
_entity.pdbx_description
1 polymer ?
#
loop_
_entity_poly.entity_id
_entity_poly.type
_entity_poly.pdbx_seq_one_letter_code
_entity_poly.pdbx_strand_id
1 'polypeptide(L)'
;MFSVQAVYGSLISNPVEVSARPSTSRLPVTDLDADASDATVTLTWTRPSQLLASYTLTWFMEGAETDVQKAEIEADKESYDVTGLTNDKNYTFTLVANYAKGPAEAAQIKAMPTLAIPYTLDRNKAAINQPIKFTFNTEGYPGASNVKWAFPDGKVLEGVEVSKGFTATGAQQVTLSADIKGKTKTWTLEVEIRPYVVFFNDWEMSGTNYEGFKGSCPVFSPDGKTVYDITFNKKAVLYAFDVISGDIKWKYVPETNSGSYNPLTVNPKTGDIYYGTTSSGQFYAVTADGQLKWKFTEAGSMQSAAPAVNAAGTEVYIGDKAGNVFALDAASGAKKWQAAIGTAVAGLLVNGTELVVGAGATITFLNISDGSLLKALTMSAKMVGISGFAVAADKNTMYVPVANGLSSIDLAKKEIIVDNFVFAGNNPYEPVVAPNGTVFVGCKDNHVYNIDKDLTKVNWSYEHILSNGGKANAFNFSHPCVDTENHFYITSGQYGNTSYIFNSDGTIKESWSENADDTNQKQMGGNNLLDGVFYSAFIGSKTANGLMVGKYVGGQRASGWSTHGGDICGSCCLR
;
A
#
# COMPACT_ATOMS: atom_id res chain seq x y z
N MET A 1 48.58 19.24 -61.57
CA MET A 1 48.16 18.29 -62.61
C MET A 1 49.05 17.07 -62.53
N PHE A 2 48.55 15.89 -62.53
CA PHE A 2 49.31 14.65 -62.59
C PHE A 2 48.94 13.94 -63.87
N SER A 3 49.93 13.40 -64.57
CA SER A 3 49.76 12.68 -65.81
C SER A 3 50.30 11.24 -65.63
N VAL A 4 49.50 10.26 -65.98
CA VAL A 4 49.87 8.83 -65.93
C VAL A 4 49.78 8.29 -67.34
N GLN A 5 50.83 7.64 -67.78
CA GLN A 5 50.89 6.91 -69.04
C GLN A 5 51.34 5.48 -68.81
N ALA A 6 50.73 4.54 -69.50
CA ALA A 6 51.22 3.16 -69.53
C ALA A 6 52.31 2.99 -70.58
N VAL A 7 53.38 2.28 -70.22
CA VAL A 7 54.50 1.99 -71.08
C VAL A 7 54.54 0.48 -71.39
N TYR A 8 54.45 0.15 -72.67
CA TYR A 8 54.48 -1.22 -73.17
C TYR A 8 55.66 -1.38 -74.14
N GLY A 9 56.81 -1.71 -73.62
CA GLY A 9 58.04 -1.73 -74.43
C GLY A 9 58.38 -0.36 -74.98
N SER A 10 58.38 -0.21 -76.29
CA SER A 10 58.60 1.07 -76.96
C SER A 10 57.35 1.90 -77.23
N LEU A 11 56.18 1.41 -76.85
CA LEU A 11 54.91 2.11 -77.05
C LEU A 11 54.49 2.77 -75.75
N ILE A 12 54.04 4.03 -75.85
CA ILE A 12 53.53 4.80 -74.70
C ILE A 12 52.08 5.15 -75.00
N SER A 13 51.18 4.91 -74.03
CA SER A 13 49.78 5.29 -74.16
C SER A 13 49.62 6.81 -74.16
N ASN A 14 48.47 7.28 -74.62
CA ASN A 14 48.07 8.70 -74.38
C ASN A 14 48.04 8.94 -72.87
N PRO A 15 48.47 10.13 -72.40
CA PRO A 15 48.40 10.49 -71.00
C PRO A 15 46.95 10.60 -70.54
N VAL A 16 46.68 10.05 -69.34
CA VAL A 16 45.49 10.41 -68.59
C VAL A 16 45.87 11.45 -67.55
N GLU A 17 45.32 12.65 -67.70
CA GLU A 17 45.59 13.76 -66.81
C GLU A 17 44.54 13.90 -65.74
N VAL A 18 45.01 13.99 -64.51
CA VAL A 18 44.15 14.28 -63.32
C VAL A 18 44.71 15.55 -62.65
N SER A 19 43.88 16.54 -62.50
CA SER A 19 44.25 17.76 -61.73
C SER A 19 43.75 17.61 -60.31
N ALA A 20 44.65 17.68 -59.34
CA ALA A 20 44.33 17.78 -57.93
C ALA A 20 44.95 19.03 -57.34
N ARG A 21 44.24 19.80 -56.56
CA ARG A 21 44.77 20.86 -55.72
C ARG A 21 45.10 20.30 -54.35
N PRO A 22 46.35 20.34 -53.90
CA PRO A 22 46.64 20.05 -52.48
C PRO A 22 45.89 21.05 -51.61
N SER A 23 45.00 20.58 -50.75
CA SER A 23 44.40 21.47 -49.77
C SER A 23 45.32 21.57 -48.57
N THR A 24 45.53 22.76 -48.06
CA THR A 24 46.17 22.98 -46.75
C THR A 24 45.17 22.95 -45.61
N SER A 25 43.90 22.95 -45.96
CA SER A 25 42.82 22.86 -44.96
C SER A 25 42.70 21.40 -44.46
N ARG A 26 42.73 21.25 -43.16
CA ARG A 26 42.53 19.99 -42.45
C ARG A 26 41.07 19.90 -42.09
N LEU A 27 40.39 18.82 -42.50
CA LEU A 27 38.97 18.67 -42.23
C LEU A 27 38.75 18.30 -40.74
N PRO A 28 37.94 19.03 -40.01
CA PRO A 28 37.54 18.65 -38.65
C PRO A 28 36.65 17.40 -38.67
N VAL A 29 36.40 16.80 -37.51
CA VAL A 29 35.31 15.85 -37.34
C VAL A 29 33.98 16.56 -37.50
N THR A 30 32.98 15.86 -38.03
CA THR A 30 31.59 16.34 -38.11
C THR A 30 30.66 15.43 -37.33
N ASP A 31 29.47 15.90 -37.09
CA ASP A 31 28.39 15.15 -36.43
C ASP A 31 28.82 14.56 -35.06
N LEU A 32 29.67 15.31 -34.33
CA LEU A 32 30.05 14.94 -32.97
C LEU A 32 28.81 14.93 -32.09
N ASP A 33 28.44 13.73 -31.55
CA ASP A 33 27.35 13.52 -30.64
C ASP A 33 27.83 12.87 -29.35
N ALA A 34 27.07 13.03 -28.27
CA ALA A 34 27.37 12.51 -26.94
C ALA A 34 26.15 11.81 -26.35
N ASP A 35 26.28 10.55 -26.01
CA ASP A 35 25.26 9.77 -25.31
C ASP A 35 25.72 9.52 -23.87
N ALA A 36 25.03 10.16 -22.93
CA ALA A 36 25.34 10.09 -21.51
C ALA A 36 24.63 8.91 -20.82
N SER A 37 25.33 8.24 -19.92
CA SER A 37 24.84 7.14 -19.08
C SER A 37 25.52 7.18 -17.71
N ASP A 38 25.33 6.17 -16.87
CA ASP A 38 25.94 6.09 -15.54
C ASP A 38 27.47 6.21 -15.63
N ALA A 39 28.00 7.26 -15.00
CA ALA A 39 29.42 7.58 -14.95
C ALA A 39 30.17 7.49 -16.29
N THR A 40 29.45 7.57 -17.42
CA THR A 40 29.99 7.34 -18.77
C THR A 40 29.37 8.29 -19.79
N VAL A 41 30.17 8.73 -20.75
CA VAL A 41 29.69 9.41 -21.96
C VAL A 41 30.32 8.73 -23.17
N THR A 42 29.46 8.19 -24.05
CA THR A 42 29.86 7.65 -25.35
C THR A 42 29.84 8.77 -26.38
N LEU A 43 30.98 9.10 -26.92
CA LEU A 43 31.11 10.04 -28.03
C LEU A 43 31.06 9.29 -29.35
N THR A 44 30.34 9.84 -30.33
CA THR A 44 30.32 9.34 -31.73
C THR A 44 30.53 10.50 -32.68
N TRP A 45 31.16 10.25 -33.83
CA TRP A 45 31.43 11.29 -34.82
C TRP A 45 31.56 10.72 -36.23
N THR A 46 31.43 11.57 -37.23
CA THR A 46 31.74 11.22 -38.61
C THR A 46 33.21 11.49 -38.89
N ARG A 47 33.92 10.43 -39.37
CA ARG A 47 35.32 10.47 -39.72
C ARG A 47 35.57 11.41 -40.94
N PRO A 48 36.55 12.33 -40.87
CA PRO A 48 36.97 13.09 -42.03
C PRO A 48 37.46 12.21 -43.20
N SER A 49 37.16 12.58 -44.42
CA SER A 49 37.55 11.85 -45.62
C SER A 49 39.06 11.89 -45.94
N GLN A 50 39.84 12.68 -45.23
CA GLN A 50 41.29 12.79 -45.37
C GLN A 50 42.01 11.73 -44.53
N LEU A 51 43.24 11.37 -44.94
CA LEU A 51 44.06 10.43 -44.19
C LEU A 51 44.49 11.00 -42.84
N LEU A 52 44.01 10.45 -41.77
CA LEU A 52 44.29 10.83 -40.39
C LEU A 52 45.48 10.08 -39.82
N ALA A 53 46.15 10.70 -38.84
CA ALA A 53 47.13 10.05 -37.98
C ALA A 53 46.47 9.48 -36.71
N SER A 54 45.67 10.29 -36.04
CA SER A 54 44.94 9.95 -34.81
C SER A 54 43.85 10.97 -34.51
N TYR A 55 43.12 10.76 -33.41
CA TYR A 55 42.36 11.83 -32.74
C TYR A 55 42.92 12.09 -31.35
N THR A 56 42.84 13.34 -30.92
CA THR A 56 43.05 13.74 -29.52
C THR A 56 41.70 14.12 -28.92
N LEU A 57 41.27 13.40 -27.90
CA LEU A 57 40.13 13.76 -27.09
C LEU A 57 40.60 14.37 -25.77
N THR A 58 40.05 15.50 -25.40
CA THR A 58 40.23 16.10 -24.06
C THR A 58 38.87 16.37 -23.44
N TRP A 59 38.80 16.27 -22.12
CA TRP A 59 37.59 16.63 -21.39
C TRP A 59 37.92 17.16 -20.01
N PHE A 60 37.02 17.97 -19.48
CA PHE A 60 37.05 18.48 -18.10
C PHE A 60 35.65 18.70 -17.56
N MET A 61 35.51 18.66 -16.25
CA MET A 61 34.28 19.00 -15.54
C MET A 61 34.13 20.53 -15.47
N GLU A 62 32.93 21.06 -15.70
CA GLU A 62 32.65 22.48 -15.51
C GLU A 62 32.95 22.90 -14.07
N GLY A 63 33.69 23.97 -13.87
CA GLY A 63 34.21 24.42 -12.59
C GLY A 63 35.59 23.83 -12.21
N ALA A 64 36.14 22.93 -13.04
CA ALA A 64 37.46 22.33 -12.88
C ALA A 64 38.25 22.36 -14.20
N GLU A 65 38.22 23.48 -14.93
CA GLU A 65 38.79 23.65 -16.27
C GLU A 65 40.32 23.45 -16.30
N THR A 66 40.98 23.46 -15.16
CA THR A 66 42.44 23.20 -15.05
C THR A 66 42.77 21.70 -14.95
N ASP A 67 41.77 20.84 -14.59
CA ASP A 67 41.94 19.39 -14.53
C ASP A 67 41.48 18.73 -15.84
N VAL A 68 42.27 18.94 -16.90
CA VAL A 68 41.96 18.40 -18.22
C VAL A 68 42.48 16.98 -18.36
N GLN A 69 41.55 16.06 -18.59
CA GLN A 69 41.84 14.68 -18.94
C GLN A 69 42.07 14.56 -20.46
N LYS A 70 42.83 13.53 -20.88
CA LYS A 70 43.19 13.32 -22.27
C LYS A 70 43.20 11.85 -22.68
N ALA A 71 42.76 11.56 -23.91
CA ALA A 71 42.93 10.29 -24.59
C ALA A 71 43.39 10.50 -26.04
N GLU A 72 44.25 9.59 -26.51
CA GLU A 72 44.58 9.46 -27.94
C GLU A 72 43.78 8.29 -28.51
N ILE A 73 43.13 8.52 -29.66
CA ILE A 73 42.22 7.56 -30.29
C ILE A 73 42.74 7.23 -31.69
N GLU A 74 42.69 5.97 -32.07
CA GLU A 74 43.14 5.49 -33.38
C GLU A 74 42.32 6.12 -34.51
N ALA A 75 42.95 6.33 -35.65
CA ALA A 75 42.42 7.04 -36.83
C ALA A 75 41.20 6.35 -37.48
N ASP A 76 40.98 5.06 -37.21
CA ASP A 76 39.87 4.27 -37.77
C ASP A 76 38.61 4.30 -36.92
N LYS A 77 38.67 4.83 -35.71
CA LYS A 77 37.54 4.90 -34.78
C LYS A 77 36.59 6.03 -35.12
N GLU A 78 35.31 5.79 -34.87
CA GLU A 78 34.20 6.75 -34.98
C GLU A 78 33.38 6.83 -33.69
N SER A 79 33.89 6.22 -32.60
CA SER A 79 33.32 6.28 -31.26
C SER A 79 34.37 6.12 -30.17
N TYR A 80 34.08 6.63 -28.97
CA TYR A 80 34.90 6.45 -27.77
C TYR A 80 34.08 6.62 -26.49
N ASP A 81 34.27 5.69 -25.54
CA ASP A 81 33.62 5.72 -24.24
C ASP A 81 34.53 6.40 -23.22
N VAL A 82 34.09 7.54 -22.68
CA VAL A 82 34.72 8.17 -21.52
C VAL A 82 34.04 7.71 -20.27
N THR A 83 34.74 6.91 -19.47
CA THR A 83 34.22 6.26 -18.24
C THR A 83 34.79 6.87 -16.97
N GLY A 84 34.20 6.58 -15.80
CA GLY A 84 34.68 7.07 -14.50
C GLY A 84 34.33 8.55 -14.25
N LEU A 85 33.36 9.08 -14.97
CA LEU A 85 32.85 10.42 -14.76
C LEU A 85 31.94 10.51 -13.53
N THR A 86 31.85 11.70 -12.95
CA THR A 86 30.90 11.94 -11.85
C THR A 86 29.52 12.27 -12.41
N ASN A 87 28.50 11.51 -11.99
CA ASN A 87 27.12 11.77 -12.39
C ASN A 87 26.65 13.17 -11.94
N ASP A 88 25.69 13.71 -12.69
CA ASP A 88 25.05 15.00 -12.46
C ASP A 88 26.03 16.20 -12.46
N LYS A 89 27.14 16.03 -13.17
CA LYS A 89 28.11 17.09 -13.46
C LYS A 89 28.25 17.30 -14.96
N ASN A 90 28.29 18.55 -15.38
CA ASN A 90 28.53 18.88 -16.78
C ASN A 90 30.02 18.70 -17.13
N TYR A 91 30.27 18.07 -18.25
CA TYR A 91 31.60 17.94 -18.85
C TYR A 91 31.61 18.57 -20.22
N THR A 92 32.74 19.19 -20.57
CA THR A 92 33.04 19.66 -21.92
C THR A 92 34.03 18.70 -22.54
N PHE A 93 33.68 18.14 -23.71
CA PHE A 93 34.51 17.24 -24.51
C PHE A 93 34.98 17.98 -25.75
N THR A 94 36.26 17.86 -26.06
CA THR A 94 36.89 18.48 -27.24
C THR A 94 37.60 17.40 -28.02
N LEU A 95 37.19 17.18 -29.29
CA LEU A 95 37.76 16.18 -30.19
C LEU A 95 38.47 16.87 -31.35
N VAL A 96 39.72 16.48 -31.56
CA VAL A 96 40.59 17.05 -32.60
C VAL A 96 41.10 15.94 -33.51
N ALA A 97 40.91 16.09 -34.83
CA ALA A 97 41.50 15.19 -35.82
C ALA A 97 42.96 15.61 -36.11
N ASN A 98 43.89 14.67 -35.96
CA ASN A 98 45.33 14.93 -36.15
C ASN A 98 45.80 14.39 -37.51
N TYR A 99 46.53 15.23 -38.20
CA TYR A 99 47.15 14.93 -39.50
C TYR A 99 48.67 15.01 -39.39
N ALA A 100 49.40 14.38 -40.31
CA ALA A 100 50.87 14.41 -40.34
C ALA A 100 51.45 15.86 -40.30
N LYS A 101 50.67 16.85 -40.75
CA LYS A 101 51.08 18.28 -40.78
C LYS A 101 50.44 19.13 -39.65
N GLY A 102 49.85 18.49 -38.62
CA GLY A 102 49.25 19.15 -37.47
C GLY A 102 47.74 18.94 -37.33
N PRO A 103 47.12 19.48 -36.28
CA PRO A 103 45.71 19.25 -35.95
C PRO A 103 44.76 20.05 -36.86
N ALA A 104 43.51 19.55 -36.96
CA ALA A 104 42.37 20.30 -37.49
C ALA A 104 41.76 21.22 -36.44
N GLU A 105 40.73 21.94 -36.84
CA GLU A 105 39.86 22.66 -35.91
C GLU A 105 39.17 21.68 -34.96
N ALA A 106 39.02 22.08 -33.70
CA ALA A 106 38.41 21.26 -32.66
C ALA A 106 36.87 21.22 -32.78
N ALA A 107 36.28 20.08 -32.66
CA ALA A 107 34.85 19.93 -32.39
C ALA A 107 34.60 19.81 -30.88
N GLN A 108 33.57 20.47 -30.40
CA GLN A 108 33.23 20.44 -28.97
C GLN A 108 31.76 20.03 -28.75
N ILE A 109 31.54 19.30 -27.67
CA ILE A 109 30.22 18.95 -27.19
C ILE A 109 30.20 18.92 -25.65
N LYS A 110 29.05 19.23 -25.07
CA LYS A 110 28.81 19.09 -23.62
C LYS A 110 27.90 17.94 -23.36
N ALA A 111 28.18 17.20 -22.27
CA ALA A 111 27.28 16.15 -21.77
C ALA A 111 27.40 16.05 -20.26
N MET A 112 26.33 15.58 -19.65
CA MET A 112 26.23 15.32 -18.22
C MET A 112 25.93 13.84 -18.04
N PRO A 113 26.92 13.03 -17.61
CA PRO A 113 26.63 11.64 -17.22
C PRO A 113 25.59 11.65 -16.12
N THR A 114 24.62 10.76 -16.20
CA THR A 114 23.55 10.69 -15.20
C THR A 114 23.10 9.26 -15.01
N LEU A 115 22.83 8.92 -13.76
CA LEU A 115 22.10 7.69 -13.39
C LEU A 115 20.59 7.95 -13.52
N ALA A 116 20.11 8.52 -14.61
CA ALA A 116 18.68 8.67 -14.81
C ALA A 116 18.05 7.29 -14.90
N ILE A 117 17.34 6.89 -13.82
CA ILE A 117 16.52 5.69 -13.85
C ILE A 117 15.42 5.93 -14.89
N PRO A 118 15.33 5.09 -15.95
CA PRO A 118 14.44 5.35 -17.09
C PRO A 118 12.95 5.15 -16.76
N TYR A 119 12.65 4.64 -15.58
CA TYR A 119 11.29 4.32 -15.17
C TYR A 119 11.08 4.51 -13.66
N THR A 120 9.83 4.63 -13.28
CA THR A 120 9.37 4.45 -11.89
C THR A 120 8.26 3.41 -11.85
N LEU A 121 8.13 2.73 -10.71
CA LEU A 121 7.06 1.80 -10.42
C LEU A 121 6.29 2.30 -9.19
N ASP A 122 4.97 2.13 -9.17
CA ASP A 122 4.20 2.35 -7.94
C ASP A 122 4.53 1.28 -6.88
N ARG A 123 4.93 0.09 -7.35
CA ARG A 123 5.39 -1.05 -6.51
C ARG A 123 6.29 -1.97 -7.31
N ASN A 124 7.25 -2.60 -6.65
CA ASN A 124 8.12 -3.63 -7.26
C ASN A 124 7.74 -5.07 -6.84
N LYS A 125 6.75 -5.20 -5.92
CA LYS A 125 6.19 -6.47 -5.46
C LYS A 125 4.67 -6.39 -5.55
N ALA A 126 4.01 -7.43 -6.03
CA ALA A 126 2.56 -7.47 -6.15
C ALA A 126 2.02 -8.89 -5.93
N ALA A 127 0.75 -9.01 -5.59
CA ALA A 127 0.04 -10.28 -5.64
C ALA A 127 -0.34 -10.64 -7.10
N ILE A 128 -0.66 -11.92 -7.34
CA ILE A 128 -1.22 -12.37 -8.63
C ILE A 128 -2.39 -11.46 -9.01
N ASN A 129 -2.41 -11.03 -10.28
CA ASN A 129 -3.40 -10.14 -10.89
C ASN A 129 -3.44 -8.71 -10.33
N GLN A 130 -2.72 -8.39 -9.26
CA GLN A 130 -2.60 -7.02 -8.77
C GLN A 130 -1.82 -6.17 -9.79
N PRO A 131 -2.39 -5.08 -10.31
CA PRO A 131 -1.69 -4.28 -11.30
C PRO A 131 -0.52 -3.53 -10.68
N ILE A 132 0.59 -3.51 -11.42
CA ILE A 132 1.74 -2.64 -11.19
C ILE A 132 1.66 -1.54 -12.24
N LYS A 133 1.83 -0.30 -11.80
CA LYS A 133 1.91 0.86 -12.67
C LYS A 133 3.36 1.13 -13.03
N PHE A 134 3.65 1.14 -14.32
CA PHE A 134 4.96 1.42 -14.91
C PHE A 134 4.92 2.81 -15.52
N THR A 135 5.85 3.67 -15.16
CA THR A 135 5.93 5.05 -15.70
C THR A 135 7.32 5.30 -16.25
N PHE A 136 7.41 5.71 -17.51
CA PHE A 136 8.67 6.12 -18.13
C PHE A 136 9.07 7.53 -17.67
N ASN A 137 10.35 7.72 -17.38
CA ASN A 137 10.89 9.00 -16.91
C ASN A 137 11.11 9.97 -18.08
N THR A 138 10.09 10.74 -18.44
CA THR A 138 10.16 11.72 -19.52
C THR A 138 11.05 12.92 -19.20
N GLU A 139 11.24 13.25 -17.94
CA GLU A 139 12.12 14.36 -17.51
C GLU A 139 13.59 14.00 -17.71
N GLY A 140 13.97 12.76 -17.36
CA GLY A 140 15.32 12.25 -17.58
C GLY A 140 15.65 11.98 -19.06
N TYR A 141 14.62 11.81 -19.89
CA TYR A 141 14.75 11.48 -21.32
C TYR A 141 13.85 12.38 -22.18
N PRO A 142 14.13 13.69 -22.26
CA PRO A 142 13.30 14.62 -23.01
C PRO A 142 13.34 14.31 -24.51
N GLY A 143 12.16 14.31 -25.15
CA GLY A 143 12.01 14.01 -26.57
C GLY A 143 12.02 12.51 -26.92
N ALA A 144 11.99 11.62 -25.92
CA ALA A 144 11.79 10.20 -26.14
C ALA A 144 10.42 9.92 -26.80
N SER A 145 10.38 8.92 -27.68
CA SER A 145 9.18 8.48 -28.37
C SER A 145 9.12 6.94 -28.44
N ASN A 146 8.00 6.39 -28.94
CA ASN A 146 7.81 4.94 -29.10
C ASN A 146 8.08 4.12 -27.82
N VAL A 147 7.64 4.64 -26.66
CA VAL A 147 7.82 3.95 -25.36
C VAL A 147 6.97 2.67 -25.35
N LYS A 148 7.62 1.53 -25.13
CA LYS A 148 7.01 0.20 -25.13
C LYS A 148 7.48 -0.63 -23.94
N TRP A 149 6.55 -1.39 -23.38
CA TRP A 149 6.78 -2.30 -22.27
C TRP A 149 6.43 -3.71 -22.71
N ALA A 150 7.41 -4.58 -22.81
CA ALA A 150 7.22 -5.97 -23.18
C ALA A 150 7.24 -6.85 -21.92
N PHE A 151 6.22 -7.69 -21.78
CA PHE A 151 5.99 -8.52 -20.60
C PHE A 151 6.25 -10.01 -20.89
N PRO A 152 6.53 -10.83 -19.85
CA PRO A 152 6.83 -12.26 -20.01
C PRO A 152 5.73 -13.09 -20.68
N ASP A 153 4.47 -12.64 -20.60
CA ASP A 153 3.31 -13.28 -21.25
C ASP A 153 3.21 -12.97 -22.75
N GLY A 154 4.20 -12.28 -23.32
CA GLY A 154 4.26 -11.88 -24.73
C GLY A 154 3.46 -10.62 -25.05
N LYS A 155 2.77 -10.01 -24.10
CA LYS A 155 2.08 -8.73 -24.32
C LYS A 155 3.05 -7.57 -24.38
N VAL A 156 2.76 -6.63 -25.27
CA VAL A 156 3.44 -5.34 -25.36
C VAL A 156 2.41 -4.24 -25.15
N LEU A 157 2.68 -3.34 -24.20
CA LEU A 157 1.88 -2.16 -23.96
C LEU A 157 2.68 -0.93 -24.38
N GLU A 158 2.03 0.03 -25.02
CA GLU A 158 2.66 1.27 -25.50
C GLU A 158 2.18 2.46 -24.66
N GLY A 159 3.10 3.37 -24.36
CA GLY A 159 2.80 4.60 -23.64
C GLY A 159 3.78 4.91 -22.52
N VAL A 160 3.79 6.18 -22.14
CA VAL A 160 4.59 6.68 -21.02
C VAL A 160 4.17 6.06 -19.68
N GLU A 161 2.89 5.77 -19.54
CA GLU A 161 2.31 5.13 -18.36
C GLU A 161 1.45 3.94 -18.79
N VAL A 162 1.72 2.78 -18.19
CA VAL A 162 0.93 1.55 -18.41
C VAL A 162 0.71 0.82 -17.09
N SER A 163 -0.33 0.01 -17.03
CA SER A 163 -0.61 -0.86 -15.86
C SER A 163 -0.76 -2.31 -16.30
N LYS A 164 -0.18 -3.23 -15.53
CA LYS A 164 -0.18 -4.66 -15.86
C LYS A 164 -0.21 -5.52 -14.61
N GLY A 165 -1.19 -6.43 -14.54
CA GLY A 165 -1.22 -7.55 -13.59
C GLY A 165 -0.54 -8.78 -14.20
N PHE A 166 0.06 -9.61 -13.36
CA PHE A 166 0.77 -10.84 -13.75
C PHE A 166 0.03 -12.06 -13.21
N THR A 167 -0.04 -13.13 -14.00
CA THR A 167 -0.72 -14.37 -13.63
C THR A 167 0.23 -15.46 -13.12
N ALA A 168 1.54 -15.28 -13.29
CA ALA A 168 2.57 -16.19 -12.80
C ALA A 168 3.32 -15.59 -11.61
N THR A 169 3.64 -16.41 -10.61
CA THR A 169 4.43 -16.02 -9.44
C THR A 169 5.93 -16.02 -9.72
N GLY A 170 6.69 -15.43 -8.79
CA GLY A 170 8.15 -15.32 -8.86
C GLY A 170 8.62 -14.04 -9.55
N ALA A 171 9.91 -14.00 -9.83
CA ALA A 171 10.53 -12.88 -10.53
C ALA A 171 10.03 -12.79 -11.97
N GLN A 172 9.51 -11.62 -12.35
CA GLN A 172 9.00 -11.34 -13.70
C GLN A 172 9.86 -10.26 -14.36
N GLN A 173 10.48 -10.61 -15.46
CA GLN A 173 11.31 -9.70 -16.24
C GLN A 173 10.45 -8.88 -17.19
N VAL A 174 10.58 -7.56 -17.14
CA VAL A 174 9.90 -6.62 -18.04
C VAL A 174 10.94 -5.86 -18.84
N THR A 175 10.74 -5.74 -20.13
CA THR A 175 11.60 -4.98 -21.01
C THR A 175 10.95 -3.66 -21.39
N LEU A 176 11.59 -2.56 -21.03
CA LEU A 176 11.24 -1.21 -21.47
C LEU A 176 12.09 -0.86 -22.70
N SER A 177 11.49 -0.32 -23.74
CA SER A 177 12.20 0.29 -24.88
C SER A 177 11.62 1.66 -25.21
N ALA A 178 12.48 2.56 -25.66
CA ALA A 178 12.09 3.88 -26.14
C ALA A 178 13.08 4.37 -27.20
N ASP A 179 12.61 5.16 -28.15
CA ASP A 179 13.45 5.84 -29.12
C ASP A 179 13.93 7.17 -28.54
N ILE A 180 15.25 7.33 -28.44
CA ILE A 180 15.92 8.52 -27.90
C ILE A 180 16.90 8.99 -28.93
N LYS A 181 16.77 10.24 -29.40
CA LYS A 181 17.59 10.83 -30.46
C LYS A 181 17.71 9.92 -31.70
N GLY A 182 16.60 9.29 -32.10
CA GLY A 182 16.55 8.42 -33.28
C GLY A 182 17.16 7.03 -33.11
N LYS A 183 17.58 6.66 -31.88
CA LYS A 183 18.07 5.31 -31.53
C LYS A 183 17.18 4.65 -30.51
N THR A 184 16.83 3.39 -30.71
CA THR A 184 16.08 2.63 -29.73
C THR A 184 17.00 2.20 -28.57
N LYS A 185 16.68 2.63 -27.35
CA LYS A 185 17.30 2.14 -26.12
C LYS A 185 16.39 1.12 -25.44
N THR A 186 16.99 0.17 -24.74
CA THR A 186 16.28 -0.92 -24.07
C THR A 186 16.84 -1.10 -22.66
N TRP A 187 15.92 -1.29 -21.69
CA TRP A 187 16.24 -1.58 -20.29
C TRP A 187 15.44 -2.79 -19.81
N THR A 188 16.01 -3.54 -18.91
CA THR A 188 15.35 -4.67 -18.25
C THR A 188 15.14 -4.34 -16.79
N LEU A 189 13.96 -4.62 -16.30
CA LEU A 189 13.61 -4.48 -14.90
C LEU A 189 12.93 -5.75 -14.40
N GLU A 190 12.95 -5.94 -13.10
CA GLU A 190 12.36 -7.11 -12.47
C GLU A 190 11.32 -6.69 -11.42
N VAL A 191 10.19 -7.39 -11.40
CA VAL A 191 9.17 -7.29 -10.35
C VAL A 191 8.91 -8.66 -9.75
N GLU A 192 8.63 -8.71 -8.45
CA GLU A 192 8.35 -9.95 -7.73
C GLU A 192 6.84 -10.14 -7.59
N ILE A 193 6.32 -11.26 -8.09
CA ILE A 193 4.90 -11.63 -7.99
C ILE A 193 4.74 -12.77 -7.00
N ARG A 194 3.88 -12.56 -6.02
CA ARG A 194 3.58 -13.51 -4.95
C ARG A 194 2.14 -14.03 -5.06
N PRO A 195 1.82 -15.24 -4.58
CA PRO A 195 0.43 -15.70 -4.54
C PRO A 195 -0.43 -14.78 -3.66
N TYR A 196 0.16 -14.26 -2.58
CA TYR A 196 -0.44 -13.32 -1.65
C TYR A 196 0.59 -12.25 -1.28
N VAL A 197 0.12 -11.07 -0.86
CA VAL A 197 0.96 -10.17 -0.08
C VAL A 197 0.97 -10.72 1.34
N VAL A 198 1.97 -11.50 1.67
CA VAL A 198 2.15 -12.03 3.04
C VAL A 198 2.80 -10.96 3.88
N PHE A 199 2.06 -10.50 4.86
CA PHE A 199 2.60 -9.64 5.89
C PHE A 199 3.06 -10.54 7.03
N PHE A 200 4.40 -10.57 7.24
CA PHE A 200 4.96 -10.99 8.50
C PHE A 200 5.46 -12.42 8.66
N ASN A 201 6.64 -12.45 9.27
CA ASN A 201 7.21 -13.56 9.98
C ASN A 201 8.17 -13.07 11.08
N ASP A 202 7.66 -12.70 12.26
CA ASP A 202 8.53 -12.35 13.39
C ASP A 202 8.65 -13.55 14.35
N TRP A 203 9.60 -14.43 14.05
CA TRP A 203 9.90 -15.64 14.83
C TRP A 203 10.37 -15.36 16.25
N GLU A 204 10.91 -14.18 16.53
CA GLU A 204 11.34 -13.79 17.89
C GLU A 204 10.15 -13.71 18.85
N MET A 205 8.95 -13.47 18.31
CA MET A 205 7.72 -13.39 19.10
C MET A 205 6.95 -14.71 19.13
N SER A 206 7.29 -15.70 18.31
CA SER A 206 6.59 -16.98 18.16
C SER A 206 6.92 -18.02 19.23
N GLY A 207 7.41 -17.62 20.40
CA GLY A 207 7.63 -18.51 21.54
C GLY A 207 6.33 -19.10 22.08
N THR A 208 6.28 -20.36 22.32
CA THR A 208 5.35 -21.28 23.03
C THR A 208 3.90 -20.88 23.37
N ASN A 209 3.37 -19.69 23.04
CA ASN A 209 2.07 -19.18 23.51
C ASN A 209 1.19 -18.51 22.45
N TYR A 210 1.24 -18.91 21.17
CA TYR A 210 0.30 -18.42 20.14
C TYR A 210 0.14 -16.89 20.15
N GLU A 211 1.22 -16.16 19.88
CA GLU A 211 1.15 -14.73 19.70
C GLU A 211 0.60 -14.43 18.30
N GLY A 212 -0.48 -13.68 18.23
CA GLY A 212 -1.14 -13.36 16.98
C GLY A 212 -2.16 -12.26 17.15
N PHE A 213 -2.83 -11.92 16.06
CA PHE A 213 -3.88 -10.90 16.05
C PHE A 213 -5.23 -11.54 16.37
N LYS A 214 -5.88 -11.09 17.43
CA LYS A 214 -7.19 -11.59 17.85
C LYS A 214 -8.06 -10.46 18.35
N GLY A 215 -9.26 -10.35 17.79
CA GLY A 215 -10.22 -9.32 18.17
C GLY A 215 -9.82 -7.92 17.69
N SER A 216 -8.66 -7.78 17.04
CA SER A 216 -8.25 -6.56 16.34
C SER A 216 -8.69 -6.62 14.87
N CYS A 217 -8.62 -5.49 14.20
CA CYS A 217 -8.89 -5.36 12.77
C CYS A 217 -7.73 -4.59 12.14
N PRO A 218 -7.18 -5.04 11.01
CA PRO A 218 -6.17 -4.27 10.30
C PRO A 218 -6.68 -2.87 9.98
N VAL A 219 -5.95 -1.85 10.36
CA VAL A 219 -6.25 -0.45 10.04
C VAL A 219 -5.05 0.19 9.34
N PHE A 220 -5.28 1.27 8.61
CA PHE A 220 -4.27 1.86 7.75
C PHE A 220 -3.89 3.26 8.19
N SER A 221 -2.68 3.66 7.82
CA SER A 221 -2.29 5.07 7.86
C SER A 221 -3.20 5.91 6.96
N PRO A 222 -3.33 7.22 7.23
CA PRO A 222 -4.20 8.10 6.42
C PRO A 222 -3.86 8.13 4.93
N ASP A 223 -2.59 7.87 4.57
CA ASP A 223 -2.11 7.80 3.19
C ASP A 223 -2.20 6.39 2.58
N GLY A 224 -2.71 5.39 3.33
CA GLY A 224 -2.87 4.02 2.89
C GLY A 224 -1.57 3.22 2.68
N LYS A 225 -0.40 3.75 3.07
CA LYS A 225 0.90 3.10 2.82
C LYS A 225 1.40 2.21 3.94
N THR A 226 0.76 2.26 5.10
CA THR A 226 1.11 1.44 6.26
C THR A 226 -0.14 0.77 6.79
N VAL A 227 -0.07 -0.54 7.03
CA VAL A 227 -1.11 -1.27 7.75
C VAL A 227 -0.63 -1.57 9.16
N TYR A 228 -1.52 -1.40 10.12
CA TYR A 228 -1.26 -1.62 11.54
C TYR A 228 -2.13 -2.74 12.06
N ASP A 229 -1.58 -3.54 12.96
CA ASP A 229 -2.34 -4.48 13.79
C ASP A 229 -1.65 -4.74 15.12
N ILE A 230 -2.37 -5.33 16.08
CA ILE A 230 -1.90 -5.48 17.45
C ILE A 230 -2.08 -6.91 17.97
N THR A 231 -1.09 -7.42 18.70
CA THR A 231 -1.14 -8.78 19.26
C THR A 231 -1.99 -8.84 20.52
N PHE A 232 -2.67 -9.99 20.71
CA PHE A 232 -3.60 -10.17 21.82
C PHE A 232 -2.99 -10.84 23.05
N ASN A 233 -1.90 -11.58 22.91
CA ASN A 233 -1.37 -12.42 23.98
C ASN A 233 -0.21 -11.77 24.71
N LYS A 234 -0.06 -12.03 26.00
CA LYS A 234 1.01 -11.54 26.92
C LYS A 234 1.33 -10.06 26.81
N LYS A 235 1.59 -9.53 25.62
CA LYS A 235 1.86 -8.12 25.35
C LYS A 235 1.06 -7.66 24.14
N ALA A 236 0.57 -6.44 24.19
CA ALA A 236 -0.08 -5.77 23.07
C ALA A 236 0.98 -5.14 22.16
N VAL A 237 1.73 -5.96 21.43
CA VAL A 237 2.74 -5.47 20.49
C VAL A 237 2.07 -4.91 19.26
N LEU A 238 2.30 -3.63 19.00
CA LEU A 238 1.79 -2.95 17.81
C LEU A 238 2.79 -3.11 16.67
N TYR A 239 2.33 -3.57 15.53
CA TYR A 239 3.12 -3.71 14.30
C TYR A 239 2.67 -2.71 13.25
N ALA A 240 3.63 -2.20 12.51
CA ALA A 240 3.43 -1.42 11.30
C ALA A 240 4.12 -2.12 10.14
N PHE A 241 3.35 -2.40 9.09
CA PHE A 241 3.84 -3.06 7.88
C PHE A 241 3.73 -2.13 6.68
N ASP A 242 4.66 -2.25 5.77
CA ASP A 242 4.54 -1.63 4.45
C ASP A 242 3.47 -2.35 3.63
N VAL A 243 2.49 -1.60 3.11
CA VAL A 243 1.35 -2.16 2.36
C VAL A 243 1.79 -2.84 1.06
N ILE A 244 2.90 -2.41 0.47
CA ILE A 244 3.38 -2.93 -0.82
C ILE A 244 4.28 -4.15 -0.62
N SER A 245 5.30 -4.02 0.23
CA SER A 245 6.29 -5.08 0.42
C SER A 245 5.87 -6.13 1.43
N GLY A 246 4.99 -5.80 2.38
CA GLY A 246 4.65 -6.62 3.53
C GLY A 246 5.73 -6.64 4.61
N ASP A 247 6.79 -5.85 4.47
CA ASP A 247 7.89 -5.80 5.43
C ASP A 247 7.48 -5.03 6.69
N ILE A 248 8.01 -5.43 7.85
CA ILE A 248 7.84 -4.70 9.10
C ILE A 248 8.61 -3.37 8.98
N LYS A 249 7.90 -2.25 9.03
CA LYS A 249 8.50 -0.92 9.10
C LYS A 249 9.04 -0.66 10.50
N TRP A 250 8.24 -1.01 11.51
CA TRP A 250 8.59 -0.94 12.91
C TRP A 250 7.63 -1.75 13.78
N LYS A 251 8.02 -2.02 15.01
CA LYS A 251 7.15 -2.56 16.06
C LYS A 251 7.33 -1.77 17.36
N TYR A 252 6.23 -1.53 18.07
CA TYR A 252 6.26 -0.98 19.42
C TYR A 252 5.92 -2.07 20.43
N VAL A 253 6.83 -2.33 21.38
CA VAL A 253 6.67 -3.33 22.44
C VAL A 253 6.41 -2.61 23.76
N PRO A 254 5.18 -2.69 24.33
CA PRO A 254 4.88 -2.04 25.59
C PRO A 254 5.61 -2.73 26.75
N GLU A 255 5.91 -1.97 27.80
CA GLU A 255 6.52 -2.51 29.03
C GLU A 255 5.59 -3.49 29.74
N THR A 256 4.28 -3.26 29.65
CA THR A 256 3.26 -4.01 30.39
C THR A 256 2.98 -5.38 29.75
N ASN A 257 2.91 -6.40 30.58
CA ASN A 257 2.49 -7.75 30.18
C ASN A 257 0.96 -7.86 30.13
N SER A 258 0.34 -7.24 29.15
CA SER A 258 -1.09 -7.29 28.89
C SER A 258 -1.34 -7.21 27.39
N GLY A 259 -2.04 -8.17 26.83
CA GLY A 259 -2.44 -8.16 25.43
C GLY A 259 -3.60 -7.21 25.16
N SER A 260 -4.01 -7.12 23.91
CA SER A 260 -5.18 -6.36 23.49
C SER A 260 -6.16 -7.25 22.72
N TYR A 261 -7.45 -7.15 23.06
CA TYR A 261 -8.56 -7.71 22.29
C TYR A 261 -9.33 -6.62 21.54
N ASN A 262 -8.89 -5.37 21.69
CA ASN A 262 -9.60 -4.24 21.10
C ASN A 262 -9.04 -3.94 19.71
N PRO A 263 -9.91 -3.56 18.77
CA PRO A 263 -9.45 -2.88 17.58
C PRO A 263 -8.67 -1.62 17.95
N LEU A 264 -7.67 -1.32 17.16
CA LEU A 264 -6.91 -0.08 17.28
C LEU A 264 -7.51 0.99 16.37
N THR A 265 -7.15 2.24 16.62
CA THR A 265 -7.61 3.39 15.85
C THR A 265 -6.43 4.26 15.46
N VAL A 266 -6.41 4.73 14.23
CA VAL A 266 -5.41 5.68 13.73
C VAL A 266 -6.03 7.08 13.67
N ASN A 267 -5.32 8.07 14.15
CA ASN A 267 -5.72 9.47 13.99
C ASN A 267 -5.60 9.87 12.52
N PRO A 268 -6.69 10.18 11.83
CA PRO A 268 -6.64 10.44 10.38
C PRO A 268 -6.02 11.78 10.01
N LYS A 269 -5.64 12.60 11.00
CA LYS A 269 -4.94 13.87 10.80
C LYS A 269 -3.44 13.77 11.08
N THR A 270 -3.05 13.04 12.13
CA THR A 270 -1.64 12.96 12.57
C THR A 270 -0.98 11.62 12.26
N GLY A 271 -1.76 10.57 12.01
CA GLY A 271 -1.25 9.21 11.84
C GLY A 271 -0.90 8.52 13.17
N ASP A 272 -1.13 9.13 14.32
CA ASP A 272 -0.89 8.50 15.63
C ASP A 272 -1.85 7.34 15.84
N ILE A 273 -1.36 6.28 16.48
CA ILE A 273 -2.10 5.05 16.71
C ILE A 273 -2.51 4.95 18.17
N TYR A 274 -3.78 4.65 18.41
CA TYR A 274 -4.36 4.52 19.75
C TYR A 274 -4.87 3.11 20.00
N TYR A 275 -4.54 2.55 21.17
CA TYR A 275 -5.01 1.24 21.57
C TYR A 275 -5.03 1.05 23.09
N GLY A 276 -5.92 0.19 23.58
CA GLY A 276 -6.04 -0.18 24.98
C GLY A 276 -5.60 -1.60 25.26
N THR A 277 -5.26 -1.89 26.52
CA THR A 277 -4.91 -3.24 26.99
C THR A 277 -6.03 -3.89 27.77
N THR A 278 -6.18 -5.20 27.60
CA THR A 278 -7.32 -5.96 28.14
C THR A 278 -7.27 -6.12 29.66
N SER A 279 -6.11 -6.36 30.23
CA SER A 279 -5.99 -6.75 31.66
C SER A 279 -5.48 -5.62 32.55
N SER A 280 -4.58 -4.78 32.06
CA SER A 280 -3.93 -3.72 32.86
C SER A 280 -4.62 -2.36 32.80
N GLY A 281 -5.60 -2.18 31.90
CA GLY A 281 -6.30 -0.90 31.75
C GLY A 281 -5.42 0.22 31.26
N GLN A 282 -4.32 -0.07 30.60
CA GLN A 282 -3.44 0.96 30.05
C GLN A 282 -3.86 1.30 28.62
N PHE A 283 -3.84 2.58 28.32
CA PHE A 283 -4.12 3.11 27.00
C PHE A 283 -2.92 3.86 26.45
N TYR A 284 -2.54 3.56 25.23
CA TYR A 284 -1.34 4.04 24.57
C TYR A 284 -1.65 4.89 23.36
N ALA A 285 -0.86 5.94 23.18
CA ALA A 285 -0.69 6.61 21.90
C ALA A 285 0.72 6.38 21.39
N VAL A 286 0.85 5.89 20.18
CA VAL A 286 2.12 5.65 19.49
C VAL A 286 2.13 6.51 18.23
N THR A 287 3.24 7.16 17.94
CA THR A 287 3.40 8.01 16.76
C THR A 287 3.45 7.18 15.47
N ALA A 288 3.23 7.80 14.32
CA ALA A 288 3.29 7.13 13.02
C ALA A 288 4.65 6.47 12.71
N ASP A 289 5.72 6.89 13.38
CA ASP A 289 7.08 6.33 13.30
C ASP A 289 7.41 5.33 14.41
N GLY A 290 6.42 4.92 15.24
CA GLY A 290 6.55 3.84 16.20
C GLY A 290 7.07 4.23 17.57
N GLN A 291 7.11 5.52 17.93
CA GLN A 291 7.54 5.98 19.24
C GLN A 291 6.36 6.14 20.20
N LEU A 292 6.57 5.84 21.49
CA LEU A 292 5.58 6.16 22.50
C LEU A 292 5.36 7.67 22.57
N LYS A 293 4.13 8.11 22.31
CA LYS A 293 3.75 9.52 22.45
C LYS A 293 3.33 9.84 23.88
N TRP A 294 2.40 9.06 24.40
CA TRP A 294 1.95 9.13 25.80
C TRP A 294 1.23 7.84 26.21
N LYS A 295 1.03 7.70 27.51
CA LYS A 295 0.31 6.58 28.14
C LYS A 295 -0.67 7.12 29.19
N PHE A 296 -1.93 6.63 29.13
CA PHE A 296 -2.96 6.92 30.12
C PHE A 296 -3.26 5.68 30.97
N THR A 297 -3.35 5.83 32.29
CA THR A 297 -3.39 4.71 33.24
C THR A 297 -4.56 4.75 34.22
N GLU A 298 -5.48 5.71 34.07
CA GLU A 298 -6.65 5.83 34.96
C GLU A 298 -7.86 4.99 34.50
N ALA A 299 -7.80 4.44 33.28
CA ALA A 299 -8.87 3.54 32.80
C ALA A 299 -8.77 2.15 33.42
N GLY A 300 -9.90 1.48 33.53
CA GLY A 300 -9.96 0.07 33.86
C GLY A 300 -9.63 -0.80 32.65
N SER A 301 -9.82 -2.12 32.79
CA SER A 301 -9.67 -3.09 31.71
C SER A 301 -10.47 -2.68 30.47
N MET A 302 -9.83 -2.66 29.29
CA MET A 302 -10.48 -2.35 28.02
C MET A 302 -10.61 -3.62 27.18
N GLN A 303 -11.80 -3.97 26.72
CA GLN A 303 -12.01 -5.26 26.07
C GLN A 303 -12.92 -5.24 24.84
N SER A 304 -13.68 -4.19 24.60
CA SER A 304 -14.77 -4.31 23.62
C SER A 304 -14.89 -3.13 22.66
N ALA A 305 -14.69 -1.91 23.12
CA ALA A 305 -14.85 -0.73 22.29
C ALA A 305 -13.53 -0.30 21.65
N ALA A 306 -13.54 -0.10 20.34
CA ALA A 306 -12.47 0.63 19.68
C ALA A 306 -12.40 2.07 20.20
N PRO A 307 -11.22 2.68 20.31
CA PRO A 307 -11.12 4.12 20.54
C PRO A 307 -11.79 4.91 19.42
N ALA A 308 -12.39 6.05 19.73
CA ALA A 308 -12.94 6.96 18.73
C ALA A 308 -12.16 8.28 18.71
N VAL A 309 -11.95 8.85 17.52
CA VAL A 309 -11.19 10.11 17.33
C VAL A 309 -12.10 11.13 16.68
N ASN A 310 -12.15 12.36 17.20
CA ASN A 310 -12.96 13.41 16.60
C ASN A 310 -12.48 13.81 15.18
N ALA A 311 -13.34 14.45 14.41
CA ALA A 311 -13.03 14.83 13.02
C ALA A 311 -11.81 15.76 12.88
N ALA A 312 -11.51 16.55 13.91
CA ALA A 312 -10.34 17.43 13.97
C ALA A 312 -9.04 16.69 14.33
N GLY A 313 -9.11 15.44 14.84
CA GLY A 313 -7.96 14.68 15.31
C GLY A 313 -7.35 15.20 16.62
N THR A 314 -8.09 16.04 17.35
CA THR A 314 -7.60 16.71 18.57
C THR A 314 -7.97 16.00 19.86
N GLU A 315 -8.94 15.09 19.80
CA GLU A 315 -9.43 14.34 20.96
C GLU A 315 -9.63 12.87 20.61
N VAL A 316 -9.34 12.02 21.59
CA VAL A 316 -9.60 10.57 21.54
C VAL A 316 -10.48 10.16 22.72
N TYR A 317 -11.47 9.33 22.43
CA TYR A 317 -12.45 8.83 23.41
C TYR A 317 -12.26 7.33 23.61
N ILE A 318 -12.30 6.91 24.86
CA ILE A 318 -12.13 5.50 25.24
C ILE A 318 -13.17 5.09 26.27
N GLY A 319 -13.50 3.82 26.28
CA GLY A 319 -14.39 3.22 27.25
C GLY A 319 -13.78 2.00 27.93
N ASP A 320 -14.11 1.77 29.21
CA ASP A 320 -13.63 0.63 29.98
C ASP A 320 -14.74 -0.35 30.39
N LYS A 321 -14.35 -1.49 30.94
CA LYS A 321 -15.26 -2.52 31.47
C LYS A 321 -16.06 -2.07 32.70
N ALA A 322 -15.59 -1.09 33.45
CA ALA A 322 -16.29 -0.55 34.59
C ALA A 322 -17.41 0.44 34.18
N GLY A 323 -17.46 0.80 32.89
CA GLY A 323 -18.42 1.74 32.36
C GLY A 323 -17.97 3.19 32.49
N ASN A 324 -16.69 3.44 32.59
CA ASN A 324 -16.16 4.80 32.46
C ASN A 324 -15.89 5.12 31.00
N VAL A 325 -16.20 6.34 30.61
CA VAL A 325 -15.85 6.94 29.33
C VAL A 325 -14.94 8.12 29.60
N PHE A 326 -13.84 8.19 28.88
CA PHE A 326 -12.85 9.27 29.02
C PHE A 326 -12.69 10.00 27.68
N ALA A 327 -12.60 11.32 27.75
CA ALA A 327 -12.06 12.14 26.66
C ALA A 327 -10.64 12.57 27.00
N LEU A 328 -9.73 12.34 26.10
CA LEU A 328 -8.32 12.66 26.25
C LEU A 328 -7.88 13.63 25.13
N ASP A 329 -7.02 14.55 25.47
CA ASP A 329 -6.31 15.37 24.48
C ASP A 329 -5.39 14.48 23.63
N ALA A 330 -5.55 14.48 22.33
CA ALA A 330 -4.84 13.58 21.42
C ALA A 330 -3.33 13.87 21.35
N ALA A 331 -2.89 15.10 21.66
CA ALA A 331 -1.50 15.47 21.62
C ALA A 331 -0.73 15.08 22.90
N SER A 332 -1.36 15.23 24.07
CA SER A 332 -0.72 15.09 25.38
C SER A 332 -1.19 13.89 26.21
N GLY A 333 -2.35 13.30 25.88
CA GLY A 333 -2.99 12.26 26.70
C GLY A 333 -3.66 12.79 27.96
N ALA A 334 -3.73 14.12 28.14
CA ALA A 334 -4.35 14.73 29.31
C ALA A 334 -5.86 14.46 29.31
N LYS A 335 -6.40 14.04 30.45
CA LYS A 335 -7.83 13.82 30.61
C LYS A 335 -8.58 15.16 30.57
N LYS A 336 -9.50 15.30 29.65
CA LYS A 336 -10.38 16.47 29.53
C LYS A 336 -11.63 16.31 30.40
N TRP A 337 -12.26 15.15 30.30
CA TRP A 337 -13.42 14.79 31.12
C TRP A 337 -13.54 13.27 31.28
N GLN A 338 -14.40 12.87 32.22
CA GLN A 338 -14.79 11.48 32.46
C GLN A 338 -16.30 11.43 32.75
N ALA A 339 -16.97 10.45 32.16
CA ALA A 339 -18.36 10.12 32.46
C ALA A 339 -18.49 8.65 32.89
N ALA A 340 -19.37 8.37 33.84
CA ALA A 340 -19.66 7.01 34.29
C ALA A 340 -21.06 6.59 33.78
N ILE A 341 -21.10 5.53 32.97
CA ILE A 341 -22.35 4.93 32.46
C ILE A 341 -22.70 3.62 33.11
N GLY A 342 -21.88 3.15 34.05
CA GLY A 342 -22.19 2.07 35.02
C GLY A 342 -22.17 0.66 34.47
N THR A 343 -21.86 0.43 33.21
CA THR A 343 -21.71 -0.91 32.60
C THR A 343 -20.68 -0.87 31.49
N ALA A 344 -20.07 -2.03 31.19
CA ALA A 344 -18.99 -2.15 30.22
C ALA A 344 -19.32 -1.48 28.88
N VAL A 345 -18.44 -0.61 28.43
CA VAL A 345 -18.57 0.07 27.13
C VAL A 345 -18.30 -0.93 26.01
N ALA A 346 -19.26 -1.04 25.08
CA ALA A 346 -19.21 -1.98 23.96
C ALA A 346 -18.97 -1.29 22.61
N GLY A 347 -19.28 -0.01 22.49
CA GLY A 347 -19.06 0.75 21.25
C GLY A 347 -19.03 2.26 21.50
N LEU A 348 -18.28 2.98 20.68
CA LEU A 348 -18.16 4.43 20.68
C LEU A 348 -18.35 4.96 19.25
N LEU A 349 -19.07 6.10 19.13
CA LEU A 349 -19.25 6.80 17.87
C LEU A 349 -19.21 8.30 18.10
N VAL A 350 -18.32 9.01 17.44
CA VAL A 350 -18.33 10.47 17.39
C VAL A 350 -19.32 10.94 16.32
N ASN A 351 -20.34 11.67 16.74
CA ASN A 351 -21.38 12.24 15.88
C ASN A 351 -21.45 13.76 16.07
N GLY A 352 -20.63 14.50 15.34
CA GLY A 352 -20.56 15.96 15.45
C GLY A 352 -20.17 16.45 16.85
N THR A 353 -21.12 17.05 17.56
CA THR A 353 -20.96 17.54 18.94
C THR A 353 -21.35 16.54 20.02
N GLU A 354 -21.57 15.30 19.63
CA GLU A 354 -22.03 14.23 20.53
C GLU A 354 -21.10 13.01 20.48
N LEU A 355 -20.94 12.36 21.62
CA LEU A 355 -20.36 11.03 21.71
C LEU A 355 -21.50 10.04 22.01
N VAL A 356 -21.72 9.10 21.09
CA VAL A 356 -22.69 8.01 21.26
C VAL A 356 -21.97 6.82 21.85
N VAL A 357 -22.46 6.31 22.96
CA VAL A 357 -21.87 5.24 23.74
C VAL A 357 -22.86 4.09 23.87
N GLY A 358 -22.44 2.90 23.41
CA GLY A 358 -23.20 1.67 23.62
C GLY A 358 -22.65 0.89 24.80
N ALA A 359 -23.53 0.54 25.75
CA ALA A 359 -23.16 -0.19 26.94
C ALA A 359 -24.34 -1.02 27.49
N GLY A 360 -24.19 -2.33 27.61
CA GLY A 360 -25.28 -3.21 28.01
C GLY A 360 -26.49 -3.11 27.08
N ALA A 361 -27.66 -2.75 27.58
CA ALA A 361 -28.86 -2.51 26.78
C ALA A 361 -29.11 -1.03 26.50
N THR A 362 -28.13 -0.15 26.73
CA THR A 362 -28.33 1.28 26.68
C THR A 362 -27.44 1.93 25.59
N ILE A 363 -28.04 2.85 24.84
CA ILE A 363 -27.33 3.80 23.98
C ILE A 363 -27.40 5.16 24.67
N THR A 364 -26.25 5.71 25.02
CA THR A 364 -26.10 6.97 25.73
C THR A 364 -25.50 8.04 24.80
N PHE A 365 -26.14 9.20 24.71
CA PHE A 365 -25.64 10.36 24.01
C PHE A 365 -25.03 11.31 25.04
N LEU A 366 -23.75 11.61 24.90
CA LEU A 366 -23.02 12.56 25.75
C LEU A 366 -22.65 13.79 24.96
N ASN A 367 -22.62 14.91 25.60
CA ASN A 367 -22.02 16.13 25.04
C ASN A 367 -20.51 15.88 24.91
N ILE A 368 -19.99 16.08 23.71
CA ILE A 368 -18.59 15.74 23.41
C ILE A 368 -17.59 16.65 24.15
N SER A 369 -17.99 17.87 24.52
CA SER A 369 -17.10 18.86 25.12
C SER A 369 -16.84 18.64 26.62
N ASP A 370 -17.80 18.06 27.33
CA ASP A 370 -17.75 17.93 28.80
C ASP A 370 -18.23 16.60 29.37
N GLY A 371 -18.69 15.69 28.50
CA GLY A 371 -19.19 14.35 28.89
C GLY A 371 -20.56 14.38 29.58
N SER A 372 -21.28 15.50 29.61
CA SER A 372 -22.59 15.58 30.21
C SER A 372 -23.63 14.74 29.44
N LEU A 373 -24.58 14.15 30.17
CA LEU A 373 -25.63 13.33 29.59
C LEU A 373 -26.64 14.19 28.81
N LEU A 374 -26.83 13.87 27.54
CA LEU A 374 -27.86 14.47 26.69
C LEU A 374 -29.13 13.61 26.65
N LYS A 375 -28.98 12.32 26.38
CA LYS A 375 -30.10 11.37 26.33
C LYS A 375 -29.58 9.92 26.52
N ALA A 376 -30.41 9.05 27.06
CA ALA A 376 -30.20 7.62 27.11
C ALA A 376 -31.42 6.89 26.54
N LEU A 377 -31.17 5.88 25.72
CA LEU A 377 -32.18 4.98 25.14
C LEU A 377 -31.95 3.60 25.70
N THR A 378 -33.00 2.92 26.14
CA THR A 378 -32.94 1.54 26.62
C THR A 378 -33.57 0.62 25.58
N MET A 379 -32.77 -0.31 25.07
CA MET A 379 -33.19 -1.36 24.14
C MET A 379 -33.71 -2.57 24.91
N SER A 380 -34.54 -3.39 24.27
CA SER A 380 -35.05 -4.64 24.88
C SER A 380 -33.97 -5.74 24.99
N ALA A 381 -32.90 -5.66 24.18
CA ALA A 381 -31.80 -6.63 24.17
C ALA A 381 -30.46 -5.94 24.45
N LYS A 382 -29.53 -6.67 25.06
CA LYS A 382 -28.17 -6.20 25.36
C LYS A 382 -27.29 -6.29 24.12
N MET A 383 -26.42 -5.31 23.95
CA MET A 383 -25.30 -5.41 23.02
C MET A 383 -24.42 -6.62 23.36
N VAL A 384 -23.84 -7.21 22.34
CA VAL A 384 -22.97 -8.38 22.51
C VAL A 384 -21.50 -7.96 22.41
N GLY A 385 -20.73 -8.49 23.30
CA GLY A 385 -19.28 -8.57 23.45
C GLY A 385 -18.43 -7.51 22.73
N ILE A 386 -17.64 -7.92 21.77
CA ILE A 386 -16.78 -7.05 20.95
C ILE A 386 -17.62 -6.61 19.75
N SER A 387 -18.30 -5.49 19.88
CA SER A 387 -19.19 -5.01 18.84
C SER A 387 -19.04 -3.51 18.65
N GLY A 388 -18.84 -3.12 17.40
CA GLY A 388 -18.95 -1.73 16.97
C GLY A 388 -20.36 -1.42 16.48
N PHE A 389 -20.56 -0.20 16.03
CA PHE A 389 -21.75 0.26 15.33
C PHE A 389 -21.50 0.29 13.83
N ALA A 390 -22.58 0.24 13.05
CA ALA A 390 -22.52 0.68 11.66
C ALA A 390 -23.51 1.81 11.42
N VAL A 391 -23.20 2.71 10.53
CA VAL A 391 -24.06 3.84 10.21
C VAL A 391 -24.37 3.82 8.72
N ALA A 392 -25.64 3.99 8.39
CA ALA A 392 -26.12 4.05 7.01
C ALA A 392 -25.54 5.26 6.25
N ALA A 393 -25.63 5.22 4.92
CA ALA A 393 -25.15 6.31 4.06
C ALA A 393 -25.85 7.66 4.30
N ASP A 394 -27.05 7.64 4.90
CA ASP A 394 -27.78 8.84 5.34
C ASP A 394 -27.11 9.56 6.51
N LYS A 395 -26.09 8.95 7.14
CA LYS A 395 -25.39 9.41 8.34
C LYS A 395 -26.31 9.62 9.56
N ASN A 396 -27.50 9.05 9.55
CA ASN A 396 -28.51 9.21 10.61
C ASN A 396 -28.98 7.88 11.20
N THR A 397 -29.07 6.82 10.39
CA THR A 397 -29.49 5.50 10.87
C THR A 397 -28.28 4.71 11.35
N MET A 398 -28.22 4.43 12.68
CA MET A 398 -27.17 3.61 13.30
C MET A 398 -27.70 2.21 13.58
N TYR A 399 -26.97 1.18 13.17
CA TYR A 399 -27.25 -0.23 13.45
C TYR A 399 -26.41 -0.71 14.63
N VAL A 400 -27.08 -1.36 15.57
CA VAL A 400 -26.51 -1.83 16.84
C VAL A 400 -26.68 -3.33 16.95
N PRO A 401 -25.59 -4.11 17.04
CA PRO A 401 -25.70 -5.56 17.25
C PRO A 401 -26.11 -5.86 18.70
N VAL A 402 -27.16 -6.67 18.82
CA VAL A 402 -27.69 -7.14 20.10
C VAL A 402 -27.74 -8.65 20.16
N ALA A 403 -27.99 -9.25 21.32
CA ALA A 403 -27.79 -10.66 21.59
C ALA A 403 -28.35 -11.65 20.53
N ASN A 404 -29.49 -11.36 19.92
CA ASN A 404 -30.14 -12.25 18.96
C ASN A 404 -30.51 -11.52 17.65
N GLY A 405 -29.94 -10.34 17.39
CA GLY A 405 -30.36 -9.56 16.23
C GLY A 405 -29.69 -8.20 16.12
N LEU A 406 -30.36 -7.30 15.45
CA LEU A 406 -29.95 -5.90 15.29
C LEU A 406 -31.05 -4.96 15.78
N SER A 407 -30.63 -3.86 16.39
CA SER A 407 -31.49 -2.67 16.60
C SER A 407 -31.06 -1.56 15.66
N SER A 408 -31.97 -0.62 15.34
CA SER A 408 -31.62 0.61 14.64
C SER A 408 -32.05 1.86 15.39
N ILE A 409 -31.21 2.89 15.34
CA ILE A 409 -31.35 4.15 16.08
C ILE A 409 -31.33 5.32 15.10
N ASP A 410 -32.28 6.24 15.24
CA ASP A 410 -32.24 7.57 14.60
C ASP A 410 -31.34 8.48 15.45
N LEU A 411 -30.17 8.83 14.91
CA LEU A 411 -29.17 9.66 15.63
C LEU A 411 -29.65 11.08 15.85
N ALA A 412 -30.36 11.68 14.88
CA ALA A 412 -30.82 13.06 14.98
C ALA A 412 -31.97 13.20 15.98
N LYS A 413 -32.95 12.29 15.93
CA LYS A 413 -34.07 12.29 16.86
C LYS A 413 -33.73 11.68 18.22
N LYS A 414 -32.67 10.90 18.28
CA LYS A 414 -32.27 10.06 19.42
C LYS A 414 -33.43 9.15 19.85
N GLU A 415 -33.88 8.31 18.92
CA GLU A 415 -34.99 7.38 19.09
C GLU A 415 -34.64 6.01 18.52
N ILE A 416 -35.20 4.97 19.13
CA ILE A 416 -35.13 3.61 18.60
C ILE A 416 -36.11 3.52 17.43
N ILE A 417 -35.61 3.19 16.23
CA ILE A 417 -36.44 2.93 15.04
C ILE A 417 -36.97 1.50 15.09
N VAL A 418 -36.05 0.53 15.24
CA VAL A 418 -36.38 -0.87 15.39
C VAL A 418 -35.69 -1.38 16.65
N ASP A 419 -36.47 -1.90 17.59
CA ASP A 419 -35.96 -2.48 18.81
C ASP A 419 -35.87 -4.00 18.66
N ASN A 420 -34.65 -4.48 18.41
CA ASN A 420 -34.31 -5.90 18.30
C ASN A 420 -35.04 -6.64 17.15
N PHE A 421 -34.64 -6.38 15.92
CA PHE A 421 -34.98 -7.25 14.80
C PHE A 421 -34.31 -8.62 15.01
N VAL A 422 -35.09 -9.61 15.41
CA VAL A 422 -34.63 -10.96 15.70
C VAL A 422 -34.49 -11.77 14.41
N PHE A 423 -33.33 -12.35 14.18
CA PHE A 423 -33.10 -13.33 13.14
C PHE A 423 -32.48 -14.59 13.77
N ALA A 424 -32.32 -15.68 13.01
CA ALA A 424 -31.83 -16.95 13.57
C ALA A 424 -30.38 -16.86 14.10
N GLY A 425 -29.69 -15.77 13.87
CA GLY A 425 -28.30 -15.52 14.29
C GLY A 425 -28.16 -15.39 15.82
N ASN A 426 -27.03 -15.87 16.31
CA ASN A 426 -26.67 -15.78 17.73
C ASN A 426 -25.40 -14.94 17.88
N ASN A 427 -25.45 -13.90 18.71
CA ASN A 427 -24.34 -12.99 18.94
C ASN A 427 -23.72 -12.45 17.64
N PRO A 428 -24.44 -11.58 16.90
CA PRO A 428 -23.87 -10.88 15.75
C PRO A 428 -22.70 -10.00 16.19
N TYR A 429 -21.69 -9.91 15.32
CA TYR A 429 -20.56 -9.01 15.50
C TYR A 429 -20.83 -7.65 14.86
N GLU A 430 -19.79 -6.84 14.72
CA GLU A 430 -19.91 -5.52 14.11
C GLU A 430 -20.51 -5.63 12.69
N PRO A 431 -21.64 -4.96 12.43
CA PRO A 431 -22.22 -4.93 11.09
C PRO A 431 -21.47 -4.00 10.17
N VAL A 432 -21.63 -4.20 8.86
CA VAL A 432 -21.24 -3.22 7.83
C VAL A 432 -22.42 -2.90 6.92
N VAL A 433 -22.38 -1.73 6.29
CA VAL A 433 -23.44 -1.26 5.40
C VAL A 433 -22.92 -1.19 3.98
N ALA A 434 -23.62 -1.85 3.07
CA ALA A 434 -23.31 -1.84 1.65
C ALA A 434 -23.81 -0.54 0.96
N PRO A 435 -23.25 -0.16 -0.20
CA PRO A 435 -23.74 0.98 -0.98
C PRO A 435 -25.23 0.92 -1.33
N ASN A 436 -25.79 -0.27 -1.52
CA ASN A 436 -27.22 -0.48 -1.74
C ASN A 436 -28.09 -0.35 -0.47
N GLY A 437 -27.45 -0.06 0.68
CA GLY A 437 -28.09 0.15 1.97
C GLY A 437 -28.31 -1.13 2.80
N THR A 438 -28.07 -2.32 2.25
CA THR A 438 -28.24 -3.57 3.03
C THR A 438 -27.17 -3.69 4.11
N VAL A 439 -27.54 -4.32 5.23
CA VAL A 439 -26.69 -4.56 6.39
C VAL A 439 -26.17 -5.99 6.36
N PHE A 440 -24.86 -6.15 6.46
CA PHE A 440 -24.22 -7.45 6.48
C PHE A 440 -23.54 -7.71 7.81
N VAL A 441 -23.73 -8.91 8.37
CA VAL A 441 -23.20 -9.27 9.68
C VAL A 441 -22.82 -10.76 9.76
N GLY A 442 -21.68 -11.03 10.36
CA GLY A 442 -21.27 -12.39 10.75
C GLY A 442 -21.70 -12.71 12.17
N CYS A 443 -22.11 -13.94 12.43
CA CYS A 443 -22.63 -14.38 13.72
C CYS A 443 -21.85 -15.57 14.29
N LYS A 444 -21.95 -15.73 15.60
CA LYS A 444 -21.30 -16.84 16.33
C LYS A 444 -21.90 -18.21 16.01
N ASP A 445 -23.08 -18.25 15.42
CA ASP A 445 -23.79 -19.47 15.02
C ASP A 445 -23.36 -20.08 13.68
N ASN A 446 -22.22 -19.66 13.14
CA ASN A 446 -21.66 -20.04 11.83
C ASN A 446 -22.37 -19.43 10.61
N HIS A 447 -23.27 -18.51 10.80
CA HIS A 447 -23.96 -17.86 9.70
C HIS A 447 -23.44 -16.44 9.46
N VAL A 448 -23.56 -16.03 8.22
CA VAL A 448 -23.59 -14.63 7.82
C VAL A 448 -25.00 -14.31 7.35
N TYR A 449 -25.41 -13.07 7.59
CA TYR A 449 -26.73 -12.57 7.21
C TYR A 449 -26.61 -11.27 6.44
N ASN A 450 -27.39 -11.16 5.37
CA ASN A 450 -27.68 -9.89 4.71
C ASN A 450 -29.12 -9.50 5.03
N ILE A 451 -29.29 -8.32 5.57
CA ILE A 451 -30.56 -7.82 6.12
C ILE A 451 -30.93 -6.54 5.38
N ASP A 452 -32.19 -6.31 5.12
CA ASP A 452 -32.64 -5.07 4.52
C ASP A 452 -32.40 -3.86 5.43
N LYS A 453 -32.25 -2.68 4.83
CA LYS A 453 -31.91 -1.45 5.54
C LYS A 453 -32.87 -1.04 6.64
N ASP A 454 -34.14 -1.43 6.52
CA ASP A 454 -35.19 -1.08 7.47
C ASP A 454 -35.35 -2.15 8.58
N LEU A 455 -34.50 -3.15 8.60
CA LEU A 455 -34.54 -4.30 9.51
C LEU A 455 -35.89 -5.00 9.53
N THR A 456 -36.50 -5.27 8.38
CA THR A 456 -37.81 -5.93 8.25
C THR A 456 -37.69 -7.39 7.84
N LYS A 457 -36.61 -7.75 7.14
CA LYS A 457 -36.39 -9.12 6.65
C LYS A 457 -34.91 -9.45 6.47
N VAL A 458 -34.59 -10.72 6.55
CA VAL A 458 -33.34 -11.31 6.07
C VAL A 458 -33.47 -11.49 4.56
N ASN A 459 -32.58 -10.89 3.77
CA ASN A 459 -32.56 -11.07 2.32
C ASN A 459 -32.02 -12.45 1.95
N TRP A 460 -30.91 -12.82 2.59
CA TRP A 460 -30.28 -14.14 2.48
C TRP A 460 -29.39 -14.42 3.70
N SER A 461 -29.05 -15.70 3.88
CA SER A 461 -28.06 -16.15 4.86
C SER A 461 -27.22 -17.28 4.27
N TYR A 462 -26.02 -17.47 4.81
CA TYR A 462 -25.12 -18.55 4.44
C TYR A 462 -24.56 -19.21 5.71
N GLU A 463 -24.64 -20.55 5.81
CA GLU A 463 -24.05 -21.34 6.90
C GLU A 463 -22.68 -21.88 6.46
N HIS A 464 -21.62 -21.55 7.20
CA HIS A 464 -20.32 -22.18 7.03
C HIS A 464 -20.31 -23.56 7.69
N ILE A 465 -20.08 -24.60 6.90
CA ILE A 465 -19.96 -25.98 7.37
C ILE A 465 -18.49 -26.41 7.23
N LEU A 466 -17.89 -26.88 8.32
CA LEU A 466 -16.53 -27.41 8.29
C LEU A 466 -16.45 -28.67 7.40
N SER A 467 -15.29 -28.92 6.81
CA SER A 467 -15.03 -30.10 5.97
C SER A 467 -15.31 -31.45 6.67
N ASN A 468 -15.26 -31.48 8.00
CA ASN A 468 -15.60 -32.65 8.83
C ASN A 468 -17.06 -32.70 9.24
N GLY A 469 -17.94 -31.82 8.71
CA GLY A 469 -19.34 -31.71 9.07
C GLY A 469 -19.60 -31.06 10.44
N GLY A 470 -18.57 -30.60 11.14
CA GLY A 470 -18.69 -29.93 12.43
C GLY A 470 -19.24 -28.50 12.29
N LYS A 471 -19.95 -28.06 13.32
CA LYS A 471 -20.37 -26.68 13.50
C LYS A 471 -19.41 -26.02 14.49
N ALA A 472 -18.71 -25.00 14.07
CA ALA A 472 -17.82 -24.22 14.93
C ALA A 472 -18.23 -22.75 14.89
N ASN A 473 -17.81 -21.97 15.89
CA ASN A 473 -18.04 -20.51 15.96
C ASN A 473 -17.32 -19.79 14.78
N ALA A 474 -17.80 -20.01 13.55
CA ALA A 474 -17.07 -19.70 12.33
C ALA A 474 -16.77 -18.22 12.17
N PHE A 475 -17.72 -17.34 12.47
CA PHE A 475 -17.52 -15.89 12.26
C PHE A 475 -17.28 -15.11 13.56
N ASN A 476 -16.77 -15.79 14.59
CA ASN A 476 -16.38 -15.18 15.84
C ASN A 476 -15.15 -14.27 15.65
N PHE A 477 -15.24 -13.00 16.00
CA PHE A 477 -14.23 -11.95 15.81
C PHE A 477 -13.95 -11.57 14.34
N SER A 478 -14.82 -11.94 13.42
CA SER A 478 -14.70 -11.59 12.02
C SER A 478 -15.39 -10.26 11.75
N HIS A 479 -14.62 -9.22 11.50
CA HIS A 479 -15.16 -7.95 11.04
C HIS A 479 -15.30 -8.03 9.51
N PRO A 480 -16.52 -7.94 8.95
CA PRO A 480 -16.70 -7.96 7.51
C PRO A 480 -16.28 -6.65 6.85
N CYS A 481 -16.12 -6.66 5.54
CA CYS A 481 -16.02 -5.44 4.74
C CYS A 481 -16.81 -5.57 3.43
N VAL A 482 -17.06 -4.45 2.76
CA VAL A 482 -17.90 -4.34 1.57
C VAL A 482 -17.21 -3.47 0.53
N ASP A 483 -17.32 -3.85 -0.75
CA ASP A 483 -16.83 -3.07 -1.87
C ASP A 483 -17.92 -2.20 -2.53
N THR A 484 -17.49 -1.39 -3.50
CA THR A 484 -18.37 -0.47 -4.24
C THR A 484 -19.40 -1.18 -5.12
N GLU A 485 -19.22 -2.48 -5.39
CA GLU A 485 -20.13 -3.31 -6.19
C GLU A 485 -21.12 -4.11 -5.33
N ASN A 486 -21.11 -3.89 -3.99
CA ASN A 486 -21.89 -4.63 -2.98
C ASN A 486 -21.47 -6.09 -2.81
N HIS A 487 -20.20 -6.42 -3.04
CA HIS A 487 -19.67 -7.70 -2.62
C HIS A 487 -19.29 -7.64 -1.13
N PHE A 488 -19.59 -8.72 -0.42
CA PHE A 488 -19.31 -8.85 1.02
C PHE A 488 -18.12 -9.77 1.24
N TYR A 489 -17.18 -9.32 2.03
CA TYR A 489 -15.93 -10.00 2.35
C TYR A 489 -15.91 -10.38 3.81
N ILE A 490 -15.68 -11.65 4.11
CA ILE A 490 -15.56 -12.13 5.49
C ILE A 490 -14.72 -13.41 5.52
N THR A 491 -14.01 -13.63 6.61
CA THR A 491 -13.28 -14.89 6.81
C THR A 491 -13.90 -15.66 7.97
N SER A 492 -14.07 -16.97 7.82
CA SER A 492 -14.50 -17.83 8.92
C SER A 492 -13.38 -17.92 9.96
N GLY A 493 -13.72 -17.61 11.23
CA GLY A 493 -12.80 -17.70 12.37
C GLY A 493 -12.74 -19.10 12.96
N GLN A 494 -12.05 -19.23 14.01
CA GLN A 494 -11.79 -20.26 15.00
C GLN A 494 -11.53 -21.71 14.55
N TYR A 495 -12.07 -22.23 13.45
CA TYR A 495 -11.85 -23.64 13.02
C TYR A 495 -11.97 -23.85 11.50
N GLY A 496 -11.89 -22.82 10.67
CA GLY A 496 -12.19 -23.00 9.26
C GLY A 496 -11.34 -22.22 8.27
N ASN A 497 -10.65 -21.18 8.66
CA ASN A 497 -9.73 -20.34 7.85
C ASN A 497 -10.16 -20.10 6.39
N THR A 498 -11.47 -20.07 6.12
CA THR A 498 -12.00 -19.86 4.77
C THR A 498 -12.44 -18.41 4.63
N SER A 499 -11.86 -17.73 3.68
CA SER A 499 -12.31 -16.41 3.26
C SER A 499 -13.35 -16.54 2.15
N TYR A 500 -14.35 -15.68 2.20
CA TYR A 500 -15.47 -15.64 1.27
C TYR A 500 -15.64 -14.25 0.69
N ILE A 501 -15.99 -14.22 -0.59
CA ILE A 501 -16.58 -13.07 -1.25
C ILE A 501 -17.98 -13.50 -1.70
N PHE A 502 -19.00 -12.83 -1.19
CA PHE A 502 -20.38 -13.04 -1.60
C PHE A 502 -20.83 -11.95 -2.55
N ASN A 503 -21.58 -12.32 -3.56
CA ASN A 503 -22.37 -11.39 -4.35
C ASN A 503 -23.52 -10.82 -3.51
N SER A 504 -24.12 -9.72 -3.97
CA SER A 504 -25.25 -9.08 -3.27
C SER A 504 -26.47 -9.98 -3.10
N ASP A 505 -26.61 -11.04 -3.92
CA ASP A 505 -27.69 -12.02 -3.86
C ASP A 505 -27.39 -13.22 -2.94
N GLY A 506 -26.21 -13.25 -2.31
CA GLY A 506 -25.78 -14.31 -1.40
C GLY A 506 -25.07 -15.49 -2.05
N THR A 507 -24.92 -15.49 -3.36
CA THR A 507 -24.07 -16.49 -4.04
C THR A 507 -22.60 -16.24 -3.76
N ILE A 508 -21.81 -17.30 -3.64
CA ILE A 508 -20.37 -17.19 -3.45
C ILE A 508 -19.72 -16.79 -4.78
N LYS A 509 -19.10 -15.60 -4.83
CA LYS A 509 -18.28 -15.14 -5.96
C LYS A 509 -16.92 -15.85 -5.96
N GLU A 510 -16.29 -15.93 -4.79
CA GLU A 510 -15.00 -16.57 -4.59
C GLU A 510 -14.88 -17.07 -3.15
N SER A 511 -14.17 -18.17 -2.94
CA SER A 511 -13.75 -18.62 -1.63
C SER A 511 -12.38 -19.28 -1.71
N TRP A 512 -11.60 -19.13 -0.65
CA TRP A 512 -10.28 -19.77 -0.52
C TRP A 512 -9.94 -20.03 0.92
N SER A 513 -9.05 -20.99 1.15
CA SER A 513 -8.50 -21.29 2.46
C SER A 513 -7.00 -21.06 2.42
N GLU A 514 -6.48 -20.28 3.33
CA GLU A 514 -5.06 -19.90 3.39
C GLU A 514 -4.15 -21.12 3.69
N ASN A 515 -4.68 -22.15 4.35
CA ASN A 515 -3.98 -23.40 4.63
C ASN A 515 -4.97 -24.54 4.84
N ALA A 516 -5.29 -25.26 3.79
CA ALA A 516 -6.21 -26.40 3.84
C ALA A 516 -5.74 -27.54 4.78
N ASP A 517 -4.43 -27.61 5.06
CA ASP A 517 -3.81 -28.71 5.80
C ASP A 517 -3.45 -28.36 7.26
N ASP A 518 -3.53 -27.09 7.69
CA ASP A 518 -3.18 -26.68 9.06
C ASP A 518 -4.42 -26.42 9.90
N THR A 519 -4.92 -27.48 10.55
CA THR A 519 -6.02 -27.42 11.53
C THR A 519 -5.70 -26.58 12.78
N ASN A 520 -4.48 -26.08 12.91
CA ASN A 520 -4.01 -25.30 14.05
C ASN A 520 -3.98 -23.79 13.79
N GLN A 521 -4.12 -23.35 12.56
CA GLN A 521 -4.31 -21.93 12.25
C GLN A 521 -5.74 -21.51 12.58
N LYS A 522 -5.86 -20.44 13.33
CA LYS A 522 -7.15 -19.89 13.72
C LYS A 522 -7.17 -18.44 13.30
N GLN A 523 -7.98 -18.09 12.32
CA GLN A 523 -8.29 -16.70 12.15
C GLN A 523 -9.20 -16.26 13.30
N MET A 524 -8.79 -15.23 14.00
CA MET A 524 -9.55 -14.61 15.08
C MET A 524 -9.40 -13.08 15.09
N GLY A 525 -8.84 -12.51 14.02
CA GLY A 525 -8.76 -11.08 13.77
C GLY A 525 -9.79 -10.62 12.74
N GLY A 526 -9.91 -9.34 12.58
CA GLY A 526 -10.80 -8.73 11.62
C GLY A 526 -10.25 -8.73 10.19
N ASN A 527 -11.06 -8.24 9.28
CA ASN A 527 -10.74 -8.07 7.87
C ASN A 527 -10.83 -6.60 7.47
N ASN A 528 -10.11 -6.23 6.43
CA ASN A 528 -10.25 -4.92 5.80
C ASN A 528 -9.95 -5.01 4.30
N LEU A 529 -10.36 -4.01 3.54
CA LEU A 529 -10.17 -3.93 2.09
C LEU A 529 -9.56 -2.58 1.73
N LEU A 530 -8.44 -2.60 1.02
CA LEU A 530 -7.78 -1.39 0.53
C LEU A 530 -7.13 -1.68 -0.83
N ASP A 531 -7.34 -0.80 -1.82
CA ASP A 531 -6.73 -0.85 -3.16
C ASP A 531 -6.85 -2.23 -3.84
N GLY A 532 -8.00 -2.86 -3.70
CA GLY A 532 -8.28 -4.17 -4.25
C GLY A 532 -7.63 -5.33 -3.52
N VAL A 533 -6.99 -5.10 -2.39
CA VAL A 533 -6.39 -6.13 -1.54
C VAL A 533 -7.26 -6.35 -0.30
N PHE A 534 -7.67 -7.60 -0.11
CA PHE A 534 -8.39 -8.05 1.09
C PHE A 534 -7.39 -8.54 2.13
N TYR A 535 -7.37 -7.89 3.27
CA TYR A 535 -6.49 -8.18 4.40
C TYR A 535 -7.21 -9.01 5.45
N SER A 536 -6.59 -10.09 5.88
CA SER A 536 -7.10 -10.99 6.93
C SER A 536 -6.03 -11.17 8.01
N ALA A 537 -6.43 -11.04 9.27
CA ALA A 537 -5.54 -11.20 10.42
C ALA A 537 -5.71 -12.58 11.08
N PHE A 538 -4.62 -13.20 11.51
CA PHE A 538 -4.59 -14.57 12.02
C PHE A 538 -3.88 -14.68 13.38
N ILE A 539 -4.25 -15.69 14.14
CA ILE A 539 -3.42 -16.22 15.21
C ILE A 539 -2.47 -17.23 14.57
N GLY A 540 -1.16 -16.97 14.62
CA GLY A 540 -0.15 -17.90 14.12
C GLY A 540 -0.17 -19.23 14.87
N SER A 541 0.08 -20.33 14.16
CA SER A 541 0.38 -21.65 14.76
C SER A 541 1.90 -21.83 14.88
N LYS A 542 2.34 -22.90 15.56
CA LYS A 542 3.76 -23.24 15.68
C LYS A 542 4.46 -23.47 14.33
N THR A 543 3.68 -23.69 13.28
CA THR A 543 4.16 -24.03 11.93
C THR A 543 3.77 -23.01 10.86
N ALA A 544 2.96 -22.01 11.19
CA ALA A 544 2.44 -21.05 10.23
C ALA A 544 3.25 -19.76 10.17
N ASN A 545 3.51 -19.36 8.97
CA ASN A 545 4.46 -18.32 8.60
C ASN A 545 3.82 -16.94 8.40
N GLY A 546 2.71 -16.60 9.02
CA GLY A 546 2.12 -15.29 8.85
C GLY A 546 1.01 -14.97 9.83
N LEU A 547 0.96 -13.73 10.30
CA LEU A 547 -0.08 -13.21 11.18
C LEU A 547 -1.13 -12.40 10.41
N MET A 548 -0.79 -11.91 9.22
CA MET A 548 -1.71 -11.20 8.33
C MET A 548 -1.43 -11.61 6.88
N VAL A 549 -2.48 -11.77 6.10
CA VAL A 549 -2.40 -12.08 4.66
C VAL A 549 -3.25 -11.09 3.89
N GLY A 550 -2.70 -10.54 2.81
CA GLY A 550 -3.41 -9.72 1.84
C GLY A 550 -3.55 -10.46 0.52
N LYS A 551 -4.77 -10.67 0.05
CA LYS A 551 -5.05 -11.23 -1.28
C LYS A 551 -5.60 -10.15 -2.19
N TYR A 552 -5.05 -10.03 -3.40
CA TYR A 552 -5.64 -9.16 -4.41
C TYR A 552 -6.94 -9.79 -4.94
N VAL A 553 -8.04 -9.08 -4.79
CA VAL A 553 -9.39 -9.49 -5.17
C VAL A 553 -10.04 -8.51 -6.17
N GLY A 554 -9.39 -7.37 -6.44
CA GLY A 554 -9.82 -6.35 -7.40
C GLY A 554 -10.94 -5.42 -6.93
N GLY A 555 -11.65 -5.77 -5.84
CA GLY A 555 -12.73 -4.94 -5.31
C GLY A 555 -12.22 -3.63 -4.70
N GLN A 556 -12.93 -2.54 -4.89
CA GLN A 556 -12.62 -1.26 -4.25
C GLN A 556 -13.51 -1.07 -3.03
N ARG A 557 -12.91 -0.73 -1.89
CA ARG A 557 -13.67 -0.49 -0.64
C ARG A 557 -14.75 0.57 -0.87
N ALA A 558 -15.97 0.28 -0.43
CA ALA A 558 -17.04 1.27 -0.44
C ALA A 558 -16.75 2.41 0.56
N SER A 559 -17.33 3.57 0.32
CA SER A 559 -17.31 4.68 1.28
C SER A 559 -18.26 4.42 2.45
N GLY A 560 -18.10 5.18 3.54
CA GLY A 560 -18.94 5.07 4.73
C GLY A 560 -18.61 3.83 5.56
N TRP A 561 -19.61 3.27 6.24
CA TRP A 561 -19.46 2.15 7.19
C TRP A 561 -19.36 0.78 6.50
N SER A 562 -18.47 0.70 5.54
CA SER A 562 -18.18 -0.51 4.76
C SER A 562 -17.07 -1.39 5.38
N THR A 563 -16.49 -0.95 6.49
CA THR A 563 -15.45 -1.65 7.26
C THR A 563 -15.48 -1.18 8.70
N HIS A 564 -14.67 -1.80 9.57
CA HIS A 564 -14.53 -1.42 10.97
C HIS A 564 -14.29 0.08 11.14
N GLY A 565 -15.06 0.70 12.06
CA GLY A 565 -14.93 2.11 12.43
C GLY A 565 -15.25 3.12 11.31
N GLY A 566 -15.79 2.68 10.18
CA GLY A 566 -16.33 3.54 9.11
C GLY A 566 -15.30 4.13 8.15
N ASP A 567 -14.01 4.03 8.41
CA ASP A 567 -12.93 4.48 7.51
C ASP A 567 -11.70 3.56 7.58
N ILE A 568 -10.71 3.80 6.72
CA ILE A 568 -9.48 2.98 6.70
C ILE A 568 -8.66 3.09 7.98
N CYS A 569 -8.86 4.15 8.75
CA CYS A 569 -8.18 4.41 10.03
C CYS A 569 -8.94 3.81 11.24
N GLY A 570 -10.15 3.27 11.04
CA GLY A 570 -11.01 2.77 12.12
C GLY A 570 -11.40 3.86 13.12
N SER A 571 -11.64 5.11 12.66
CA SER A 571 -11.73 6.28 13.55
C SER A 571 -13.02 6.37 14.37
N CYS A 572 -14.03 5.56 14.06
CA CYS A 572 -15.37 5.59 14.70
C CYS A 572 -15.97 7.00 14.74
N CYS A 573 -15.83 7.76 13.67
CA CYS A 573 -16.30 9.14 13.55
C CYS A 573 -17.13 9.34 12.28
N LEU A 574 -18.32 9.90 12.43
CA LEU A 574 -19.10 10.38 11.29
C LEU A 574 -18.50 11.67 10.74
N ARG A 575 -18.18 11.68 9.44
CA ARG A 575 -17.55 12.80 8.74
C ARG A 575 -18.37 13.28 7.58
#